data_e8b7ba7f41e9cdad83d2390d21ab9daf
#
_entry.id   e8b7ba7f41e9cdad83d2390d21ab9daf
#
_cell.length_a   1.000
_cell.length_b   1.000
_cell.length_c   1.000
_cell.angle_alpha   90.00
_cell.angle_beta   90.00
_cell.angle_gamma   90.00
#
_symmetry.space_group_name_H-M   'P 1'
#
loop_
_entity.id
_entity.type
_entity.pdbx_description
1 polymer ?
#
loop_
_entity_poly.entity_id
_entity_poly.type
_entity_poly.pdbx_seq_one_letter_code
_entity_poly.pdbx_strand_id
1 'polypeptide(L)'
;MAFWIMIDSIRYNRFLAISFIIAWSFLLFGGFVFAGLNFGLIDYSLFKLYLTPLGAIIETFLLSFVLGYNINQLKETKAISELNLLKKNEENRMLAIEKKEMELHALKSQMNPHFIFNALSSIQFYILKNKVDSAIIYIGNFGKLIRNSFSFADKKSITLSEEIGFLEQYLNLEKIRLPDLFEFVIKVDPELDANHVEIPPFIIQPMVENATKHAFSGIDYPGKLEISFHKVFQELVIHVEDNGIGLNVNPTLKQHKSKGIAITKKRLHIIQASNKLNRKATLQIIDKKSIEEGRGVRAIITIPLNFFKKK
;
A
#
# COMPACT_ATOMS: atom_id res chain seq x y z
N MET A 1 0.44 -55.19 3.17
CA MET A 1 1.06 -53.86 3.29
C MET A 1 1.96 -53.54 2.09
N ALA A 2 2.96 -54.35 1.76
CA ALA A 2 3.87 -54.13 0.60
C ALA A 2 3.14 -53.95 -0.75
N PHE A 3 2.10 -54.73 -0.99
CA PHE A 3 1.30 -54.68 -2.24
C PHE A 3 0.54 -53.34 -2.42
N TRP A 4 0.09 -52.72 -1.32
CA TRP A 4 -0.58 -51.41 -1.33
C TRP A 4 0.40 -50.27 -1.63
N ILE A 5 1.58 -50.33 -1.05
CA ILE A 5 2.67 -49.36 -1.29
C ILE A 5 3.10 -49.45 -2.75
N MET A 6 3.08 -50.64 -3.35
CA MET A 6 3.41 -50.92 -4.74
C MET A 6 2.40 -50.25 -5.71
N ILE A 7 1.11 -50.38 -5.44
CA ILE A 7 0.06 -49.78 -6.28
C ILE A 7 0.10 -48.26 -6.22
N ASP A 8 0.38 -47.67 -5.06
CA ASP A 8 0.49 -46.26 -4.89
C ASP A 8 1.76 -45.67 -5.56
N SER A 9 2.87 -46.43 -5.56
CA SER A 9 4.09 -46.03 -6.24
C SER A 9 3.99 -46.04 -7.77
N ILE A 10 3.12 -46.85 -8.36
CA ILE A 10 2.84 -46.86 -9.81
C ILE A 10 2.28 -45.50 -10.27
N ARG A 11 1.53 -44.84 -9.43
CA ARG A 11 0.93 -43.53 -9.71
C ARG A 11 1.97 -42.38 -9.68
N TYR A 12 3.01 -42.50 -8.86
CA TYR A 12 4.02 -41.46 -8.68
C TYR A 12 5.29 -41.64 -9.49
N ASN A 13 5.75 -42.90 -9.67
CA ASN A 13 6.96 -43.16 -10.44
C ASN A 13 6.92 -44.57 -11.05
N ARG A 14 6.51 -44.64 -12.30
CA ARG A 14 6.38 -45.92 -13.05
C ARG A 14 7.68 -46.72 -13.09
N PHE A 15 8.84 -46.06 -13.22
CA PHE A 15 10.14 -46.71 -13.27
C PHE A 15 10.44 -47.42 -11.94
N LEU A 16 10.20 -46.81 -10.83
CA LEU A 16 10.39 -47.34 -9.49
C LEU A 16 9.47 -48.56 -9.26
N ALA A 17 8.22 -48.47 -9.62
CA ALA A 17 7.25 -49.55 -9.47
C ALA A 17 7.63 -50.77 -10.33
N ILE A 18 8.04 -50.58 -11.58
CA ILE A 18 8.44 -51.64 -12.49
C ILE A 18 9.71 -52.34 -11.96
N SER A 19 10.72 -51.58 -11.54
CA SER A 19 11.96 -52.10 -10.97
C SER A 19 11.73 -52.94 -9.71
N PHE A 20 10.80 -52.50 -8.86
CA PHE A 20 10.39 -53.21 -7.66
C PHE A 20 9.66 -54.52 -7.99
N ILE A 21 8.76 -54.50 -8.97
CA ILE A 21 8.05 -55.70 -9.46
C ILE A 21 9.05 -56.74 -10.01
N ILE A 22 10.02 -56.30 -10.80
CA ILE A 22 11.05 -57.15 -11.36
C ILE A 22 11.88 -57.79 -10.26
N ALA A 23 12.38 -57.02 -9.29
CA ALA A 23 13.16 -57.49 -8.17
C ALA A 23 12.41 -58.57 -7.35
N TRP A 24 11.15 -58.26 -6.98
CA TRP A 24 10.29 -59.20 -6.22
C TRP A 24 9.94 -60.46 -7.01
N SER A 25 9.80 -60.38 -8.35
CA SER A 25 9.55 -61.55 -9.21
C SER A 25 10.70 -62.53 -9.17
N PHE A 26 11.95 -62.04 -9.15
CA PHE A 26 13.13 -62.90 -9.02
C PHE A 26 13.21 -63.57 -7.62
N LEU A 27 12.88 -62.85 -6.55
CA LEU A 27 12.84 -63.42 -5.20
C LEU A 27 11.78 -64.52 -5.08
N LEU A 28 10.56 -64.23 -5.55
CA LEU A 28 9.46 -65.20 -5.52
C LEU A 28 9.77 -66.43 -6.36
N PHE A 29 10.35 -66.26 -7.55
CA PHE A 29 10.77 -67.33 -8.41
C PHE A 29 11.86 -68.20 -7.73
N GLY A 30 12.89 -67.58 -7.11
CA GLY A 30 13.91 -68.27 -6.35
C GLY A 30 13.34 -69.08 -5.18
N GLY A 31 12.40 -68.49 -4.43
CA GLY A 31 11.68 -69.15 -3.34
C GLY A 31 10.84 -70.33 -3.80
N PHE A 32 10.17 -70.18 -4.94
CA PHE A 32 9.39 -71.27 -5.54
C PHE A 32 10.28 -72.45 -5.96
N VAL A 33 11.41 -72.21 -6.63
CA VAL A 33 12.39 -73.19 -7.01
C VAL A 33 12.96 -73.86 -5.76
N PHE A 34 13.30 -73.12 -4.71
CA PHE A 34 13.82 -73.70 -3.45
C PHE A 34 12.77 -74.64 -2.82
N ALA A 35 11.51 -74.21 -2.74
CA ALA A 35 10.43 -75.06 -2.21
C ALA A 35 10.25 -76.28 -3.01
N GLY A 36 10.27 -76.24 -4.37
CA GLY A 36 10.17 -77.38 -5.26
C GLY A 36 11.30 -78.42 -5.09
N LEU A 37 12.51 -77.93 -4.80
CA LEU A 37 13.66 -78.79 -4.45
C LEU A 37 13.43 -79.52 -3.11
N ASN A 38 12.94 -78.82 -2.08
CA ASN A 38 12.70 -79.45 -0.77
C ASN A 38 11.53 -80.45 -0.76
N PHE A 39 10.54 -80.23 -1.60
CA PHE A 39 9.41 -81.17 -1.78
C PHE A 39 9.65 -82.30 -2.76
N GLY A 40 10.87 -82.41 -3.36
CA GLY A 40 11.21 -83.41 -4.30
C GLY A 40 10.49 -83.34 -5.67
N LEU A 41 9.91 -82.18 -5.96
CA LEU A 41 9.23 -81.87 -7.23
C LEU A 41 10.20 -81.55 -8.37
N ILE A 42 11.42 -81.24 -8.04
CA ILE A 42 12.48 -80.82 -8.97
C ILE A 42 13.75 -81.58 -8.63
N ASP A 43 14.38 -82.24 -9.61
CA ASP A 43 15.61 -82.99 -9.40
C ASP A 43 16.78 -82.10 -9.02
N TYR A 44 17.60 -82.63 -8.09
CA TYR A 44 18.79 -81.92 -7.57
C TYR A 44 19.90 -81.92 -8.67
N SER A 45 20.22 -80.75 -9.21
CA SER A 45 21.36 -80.52 -10.08
C SER A 45 22.25 -79.45 -9.57
N LEU A 46 23.58 -79.50 -9.80
CA LEU A 46 24.54 -78.50 -9.39
C LEU A 46 24.12 -77.05 -9.86
N PHE A 47 23.51 -76.97 -11.03
CA PHE A 47 23.00 -75.70 -11.57
C PHE A 47 21.93 -75.08 -10.70
N LYS A 48 21.06 -75.87 -10.09
CA LYS A 48 19.95 -75.41 -9.23
C LYS A 48 20.45 -74.94 -7.88
N LEU A 49 21.59 -75.46 -7.36
CA LEU A 49 22.21 -75.05 -6.14
C LEU A 49 22.67 -73.60 -6.21
N TYR A 50 23.08 -73.13 -7.37
CA TYR A 50 23.56 -71.74 -7.57
C TYR A 50 22.46 -70.76 -7.98
N LEU A 51 21.30 -71.24 -8.39
CA LEU A 51 20.22 -70.33 -8.91
C LEU A 51 19.67 -69.37 -7.82
N THR A 52 19.43 -69.89 -6.62
CA THR A 52 18.92 -69.10 -5.51
C THR A 52 19.88 -67.98 -5.05
N PRO A 53 21.18 -68.24 -4.77
CA PRO A 53 22.12 -67.17 -4.41
C PRO A 53 22.35 -66.20 -5.57
N LEU A 54 22.32 -66.65 -6.84
CA LEU A 54 22.45 -65.76 -7.99
C LEU A 54 21.26 -64.80 -8.09
N GLY A 55 20.04 -65.30 -7.82
CA GLY A 55 18.83 -64.44 -7.75
C GLY A 55 18.92 -63.37 -6.70
N ALA A 56 19.43 -63.73 -5.50
CA ALA A 56 19.60 -62.76 -4.40
C ALA A 56 20.66 -61.67 -4.71
N ILE A 57 21.72 -62.05 -5.45
CA ILE A 57 22.74 -61.07 -5.88
C ILE A 57 22.15 -60.07 -6.85
N ILE A 58 21.40 -60.59 -7.88
CA ILE A 58 20.76 -59.74 -8.88
C ILE A 58 19.73 -58.81 -8.23
N GLU A 59 18.92 -59.31 -7.31
CA GLU A 59 17.96 -58.51 -6.55
C GLU A 59 18.63 -57.39 -5.77
N THR A 60 19.68 -57.70 -5.02
CA THR A 60 20.42 -56.69 -4.21
C THR A 60 21.03 -55.63 -5.12
N PHE A 61 21.55 -56.02 -6.27
CA PHE A 61 22.10 -55.07 -7.24
C PHE A 61 21.02 -54.15 -7.83
N LEU A 62 19.87 -54.72 -8.23
CA LEU A 62 18.75 -53.93 -8.74
C LEU A 62 18.18 -52.97 -7.71
N LEU A 63 18.00 -53.40 -6.46
CA LEU A 63 17.53 -52.54 -5.38
C LEU A 63 18.52 -51.41 -5.09
N SER A 64 19.84 -51.69 -5.06
CA SER A 64 20.86 -50.66 -4.87
C SER A 64 20.87 -49.64 -5.99
N PHE A 65 20.69 -50.07 -7.25
CA PHE A 65 20.59 -49.19 -8.40
C PHE A 65 19.34 -48.29 -8.34
N VAL A 66 18.18 -48.86 -8.03
CA VAL A 66 16.92 -48.10 -7.84
C VAL A 66 17.04 -47.09 -6.71
N LEU A 67 17.65 -47.49 -5.59
CA LEU A 67 17.85 -46.59 -4.47
C LEU A 67 18.77 -45.42 -4.85
N GLY A 68 19.89 -45.71 -5.53
CA GLY A 68 20.82 -44.69 -6.03
C GLY A 68 20.15 -43.68 -6.99
N TYR A 69 19.32 -44.19 -7.92
CA TYR A 69 18.55 -43.37 -8.84
C TYR A 69 17.58 -42.42 -8.08
N ASN A 70 16.83 -42.97 -7.11
CA ASN A 70 15.90 -42.17 -6.31
C ASN A 70 16.59 -41.11 -5.48
N ILE A 71 17.71 -41.39 -4.86
CA ILE A 71 18.50 -40.43 -4.09
C ILE A 71 18.94 -39.26 -5.00
N ASN A 72 19.37 -39.55 -6.24
CA ASN A 72 19.75 -38.51 -7.19
C ASN A 72 18.55 -37.66 -7.61
N GLN A 73 17.40 -38.23 -7.92
CA GLN A 73 16.18 -37.48 -8.23
C GLN A 73 15.74 -36.61 -7.08
N LEU A 74 15.83 -37.12 -5.85
CA LEU A 74 15.49 -36.34 -4.64
C LEU A 74 16.43 -35.16 -4.44
N LYS A 75 17.72 -35.35 -4.70
CA LYS A 75 18.72 -34.27 -4.62
C LYS A 75 18.45 -33.18 -5.67
N GLU A 76 18.16 -33.55 -6.91
CA GLU A 76 17.84 -32.59 -7.97
C GLU A 76 16.57 -31.79 -7.65
N THR A 77 15.49 -32.46 -7.25
CA THR A 77 14.23 -31.79 -6.89
C THR A 77 14.40 -30.85 -5.70
N LYS A 78 15.21 -31.28 -4.71
CA LYS A 78 15.52 -30.42 -3.54
C LYS A 78 16.34 -29.20 -3.97
N ALA A 79 17.35 -29.35 -4.80
CA ALA A 79 18.18 -28.24 -5.29
C ALA A 79 17.34 -27.24 -6.10
N ILE A 80 16.43 -27.70 -6.97
CA ILE A 80 15.52 -26.84 -7.72
C ILE A 80 14.56 -26.10 -6.78
N SER A 81 14.02 -26.78 -5.76
CA SER A 81 13.13 -26.17 -4.78
C SER A 81 13.83 -25.08 -3.97
N GLU A 82 15.06 -25.32 -3.51
CA GLU A 82 15.87 -24.32 -2.81
C GLU A 82 16.20 -23.10 -3.69
N LEU A 83 16.55 -23.34 -4.96
CA LEU A 83 16.78 -22.25 -5.92
C LEU A 83 15.53 -21.41 -6.16
N ASN A 84 14.36 -22.03 -6.30
CA ASN A 84 13.10 -21.32 -6.45
C ASN A 84 12.73 -20.52 -5.21
N LEU A 85 13.00 -21.05 -4.01
CA LEU A 85 12.80 -20.35 -2.75
C LEU A 85 13.70 -19.11 -2.65
N LEU A 86 14.98 -19.24 -3.01
CA LEU A 86 15.92 -18.12 -3.05
C LEU A 86 15.47 -17.03 -4.03
N LYS A 87 15.06 -17.40 -5.24
CA LYS A 87 14.52 -16.45 -6.24
C LYS A 87 13.30 -15.70 -5.70
N LYS A 88 12.35 -16.44 -5.11
CA LYS A 88 11.14 -15.84 -4.53
C LYS A 88 11.43 -14.89 -3.36
N ASN A 89 12.42 -15.23 -2.53
CA ASN A 89 12.85 -14.37 -1.43
C ASN A 89 13.50 -13.08 -1.96
N GLU A 90 14.31 -13.16 -3.03
CA GLU A 90 14.91 -11.99 -3.67
C GLU A 90 13.85 -11.09 -4.32
N GLU A 91 12.89 -11.65 -5.04
CA GLU A 91 11.76 -10.89 -5.58
C GLU A 91 10.97 -10.17 -4.48
N ASN A 92 10.66 -10.85 -3.38
CA ASN A 92 9.97 -10.25 -2.24
C ASN A 92 10.79 -9.12 -1.60
N ARG A 93 12.12 -9.28 -1.53
CA ARG A 93 13.04 -8.26 -1.03
C ARG A 93 13.05 -7.03 -1.94
N MET A 94 13.11 -7.21 -3.24
CA MET A 94 13.07 -6.11 -4.22
C MET A 94 11.73 -5.35 -4.16
N LEU A 95 10.61 -6.08 -4.09
CA LEU A 95 9.29 -5.47 -3.91
C LEU A 95 9.18 -4.67 -2.60
N ALA A 96 9.80 -5.15 -1.52
CA ALA A 96 9.82 -4.43 -0.24
C ALA A 96 10.65 -3.15 -0.32
N ILE A 97 11.77 -3.17 -1.04
CA ILE A 97 12.60 -1.98 -1.30
C ILE A 97 11.84 -0.98 -2.15
N GLU A 98 11.27 -1.40 -3.28
CA GLU A 98 10.48 -0.55 -4.16
C GLU A 98 9.29 0.09 -3.43
N LYS A 99 8.60 -0.69 -2.59
CA LYS A 99 7.53 -0.16 -1.73
C LYS A 99 8.04 0.92 -0.79
N LYS A 100 9.19 0.72 -0.13
CA LYS A 100 9.79 1.73 0.74
C LYS A 100 10.22 2.97 -0.02
N GLU A 101 10.77 2.83 -1.21
CA GLU A 101 11.13 3.97 -2.07
C GLU A 101 9.89 4.76 -2.49
N MET A 102 8.80 4.07 -2.86
CA MET A 102 7.52 4.73 -3.17
C MET A 102 6.94 5.45 -1.94
N GLU A 103 7.02 4.85 -0.75
CA GLU A 103 6.60 5.48 0.52
C GLU A 103 7.45 6.73 0.80
N LEU A 104 8.77 6.65 0.66
CA LEU A 104 9.68 7.79 0.80
C LEU A 104 9.43 8.89 -0.24
N HIS A 105 9.14 8.49 -1.49
CA HIS A 105 8.82 9.45 -2.56
C HIS A 105 7.46 10.13 -2.31
N ALA A 106 6.49 9.40 -1.77
CA ALA A 106 5.21 9.94 -1.35
C ALA A 106 5.38 10.93 -0.18
N LEU A 107 6.20 10.60 0.83
CA LEU A 107 6.57 11.48 1.94
C LEU A 107 7.27 12.77 1.45
N LYS A 108 8.28 12.64 0.59
CA LYS A 108 8.97 13.80 -0.03
C LYS A 108 8.02 14.66 -0.87
N SER A 109 7.07 14.06 -1.56
CA SER A 109 6.06 14.75 -2.37
C SER A 109 5.01 15.47 -1.50
N GLN A 110 4.76 14.99 -0.29
CA GLN A 110 3.85 15.64 0.67
C GLN A 110 4.49 16.89 1.33
N MET A 111 5.81 16.91 1.43
CA MET A 111 6.54 18.11 1.81
C MET A 111 6.61 19.04 0.59
N ASN A 112 5.70 19.99 0.50
CA ASN A 112 5.75 21.01 -0.56
C ASN A 112 7.05 21.83 -0.42
N PRO A 113 8.11 21.57 -1.26
CA PRO A 113 9.40 22.24 -1.10
C PRO A 113 9.24 23.76 -1.15
N HIS A 114 8.31 24.24 -1.95
CA HIS A 114 7.97 25.64 -2.08
C HIS A 114 7.45 26.25 -0.76
N PHE A 115 6.70 25.46 0.05
CA PHE A 115 6.26 25.94 1.37
C PHE A 115 7.44 26.13 2.33
N ILE A 116 8.41 25.21 2.31
CA ILE A 116 9.64 25.31 3.12
C ILE A 116 10.46 26.52 2.68
N PHE A 117 10.67 26.72 1.38
CA PHE A 117 11.39 27.89 0.85
C PHE A 117 10.70 29.21 1.19
N ASN A 118 9.37 29.25 1.11
CA ASN A 118 8.61 30.45 1.49
C ASN A 118 8.74 30.74 2.99
N ALA A 119 8.73 29.73 3.83
CA ALA A 119 8.93 29.89 5.25
C ALA A 119 10.33 30.44 5.58
N LEU A 120 11.37 29.87 4.97
CA LEU A 120 12.74 30.34 5.13
C LEU A 120 12.90 31.79 4.66
N SER A 121 12.30 32.16 3.52
CA SER A 121 12.31 33.52 2.99
C SER A 121 11.60 34.50 3.92
N SER A 122 10.49 34.07 4.56
CA SER A 122 9.79 34.90 5.54
C SER A 122 10.62 35.13 6.80
N ILE A 123 11.29 34.11 7.30
CA ILE A 123 12.22 34.22 8.42
C ILE A 123 13.34 35.19 8.08
N GLN A 124 13.97 35.05 6.91
CA GLN A 124 15.03 35.94 6.43
C GLN A 124 14.52 37.39 6.36
N PHE A 125 13.32 37.62 5.82
CA PHE A 125 12.70 38.95 5.76
C PHE A 125 12.54 39.59 7.13
N TYR A 126 12.03 38.85 8.14
CA TYR A 126 11.87 39.38 9.50
C TYR A 126 13.22 39.71 10.14
N ILE A 127 14.25 38.91 9.97
CA ILE A 127 15.61 39.15 10.45
C ILE A 127 16.17 40.43 9.82
N LEU A 128 16.08 40.55 8.49
CA LEU A 128 16.57 41.74 7.76
C LEU A 128 15.83 43.04 8.15
N LYS A 129 14.58 42.94 8.61
CA LYS A 129 13.77 44.07 9.10
C LYS A 129 13.96 44.33 10.60
N ASN A 130 14.95 43.70 11.26
CA ASN A 130 15.18 43.74 12.71
C ASN A 130 13.96 43.34 13.57
N LYS A 131 13.03 42.56 13.03
CA LYS A 131 11.86 42.03 13.74
C LYS A 131 12.15 40.63 14.29
N VAL A 132 13.14 40.51 15.15
CA VAL A 132 13.65 39.22 15.67
C VAL A 132 12.56 38.45 16.40
N ASP A 133 11.73 39.08 17.22
CA ASP A 133 10.63 38.40 17.92
C ASP A 133 9.62 37.77 16.93
N SER A 134 9.29 38.50 15.86
CA SER A 134 8.42 37.96 14.80
C SER A 134 9.04 36.73 14.10
N ALA A 135 10.36 36.75 13.87
CA ALA A 135 11.07 35.62 13.31
C ALA A 135 11.04 34.39 14.24
N ILE A 136 11.24 34.60 15.55
CA ILE A 136 11.19 33.54 16.56
C ILE A 136 9.80 32.91 16.63
N ILE A 137 8.75 33.72 16.67
CA ILE A 137 7.35 33.26 16.66
C ILE A 137 7.06 32.46 15.37
N TYR A 138 7.51 32.99 14.23
CA TYR A 138 7.31 32.31 12.94
C TYR A 138 7.99 30.95 12.89
N ILE A 139 9.26 30.86 13.33
CA ILE A 139 10.03 29.61 13.40
C ILE A 139 9.33 28.59 14.32
N GLY A 140 8.87 29.05 15.50
CA GLY A 140 8.17 28.20 16.45
C GLY A 140 6.87 27.60 15.87
N ASN A 141 6.05 28.44 15.22
CA ASN A 141 4.81 28.00 14.57
C ASN A 141 5.07 27.09 13.37
N PHE A 142 6.08 27.40 12.55
CA PHE A 142 6.50 26.57 11.43
C PHE A 142 6.99 25.21 11.92
N GLY A 143 7.80 25.17 12.98
CA GLY A 143 8.28 23.91 13.56
C GLY A 143 7.14 23.02 14.09
N LYS A 144 6.10 23.61 14.71
CA LYS A 144 4.90 22.89 15.14
C LYS A 144 4.14 22.31 13.95
N LEU A 145 3.93 23.14 12.92
CA LEU A 145 3.20 22.72 11.71
C LEU A 145 3.90 21.55 10.99
N ILE A 146 5.21 21.63 10.84
CA ILE A 146 6.01 20.54 10.22
C ILE A 146 5.93 19.27 11.05
N ARG A 147 6.04 19.35 12.39
CA ARG A 147 5.93 18.18 13.27
C ARG A 147 4.56 17.52 13.16
N ASN A 148 3.49 18.31 13.17
CA ASN A 148 2.13 17.80 12.97
C ASN A 148 1.96 17.16 11.59
N SER A 149 2.54 17.77 10.54
CA SER A 149 2.52 17.23 9.20
C SER A 149 3.15 15.83 9.12
N PHE A 150 4.30 15.63 9.77
CA PHE A 150 4.92 14.30 9.85
C PHE A 150 4.07 13.30 10.65
N SER A 151 3.55 13.73 11.81
CA SER A 151 2.70 12.86 12.64
C SER A 151 1.45 12.39 11.91
N PHE A 152 0.85 13.23 11.07
CA PHE A 152 -0.36 12.90 10.31
C PHE A 152 -0.08 12.09 9.04
N ALA A 153 1.10 12.25 8.45
CA ALA A 153 1.46 11.57 7.20
C ALA A 153 1.40 10.03 7.30
N ASP A 154 1.72 9.47 8.47
CA ASP A 154 1.73 8.04 8.72
C ASP A 154 0.37 7.49 9.20
N LYS A 155 -0.59 8.37 9.49
CA LYS A 155 -1.92 7.97 9.95
C LYS A 155 -2.85 7.64 8.79
N LYS A 156 -3.67 6.60 8.95
CA LYS A 156 -4.75 6.28 7.98
C LYS A 156 -5.91 7.27 8.07
N SER A 157 -6.19 7.77 9.27
CA SER A 157 -7.22 8.76 9.57
C SER A 157 -6.78 9.64 10.72
N ILE A 158 -7.29 10.86 10.76
CA ILE A 158 -7.19 11.81 11.85
C ILE A 158 -8.59 12.31 12.20
N THR A 159 -8.77 12.88 13.38
CA THR A 159 -10.04 13.51 13.73
C THR A 159 -10.22 14.80 12.95
N LEU A 160 -11.47 15.18 12.73
CA LEU A 160 -11.79 16.47 12.10
C LEU A 160 -11.22 17.64 12.92
N SER A 161 -11.22 17.54 14.25
CA SER A 161 -10.61 18.52 15.15
C SER A 161 -9.09 18.65 14.92
N GLU A 162 -8.37 17.54 14.69
CA GLU A 162 -6.94 17.56 14.35
C GLU A 162 -6.68 18.25 13.01
N GLU A 163 -7.50 17.98 11.97
CA GLU A 163 -7.38 18.63 10.65
C GLU A 163 -7.68 20.11 10.74
N ILE A 164 -8.74 20.52 11.47
CA ILE A 164 -9.08 21.93 11.70
C ILE A 164 -7.93 22.65 12.38
N GLY A 165 -7.39 22.09 13.47
CA GLY A 165 -6.26 22.69 14.17
C GLY A 165 -5.01 22.84 13.30
N PHE A 166 -4.77 21.88 12.40
CA PHE A 166 -3.70 21.97 11.42
C PHE A 166 -3.94 23.08 10.39
N LEU A 167 -5.16 23.19 9.87
CA LEU A 167 -5.53 24.25 8.91
C LEU A 167 -5.43 25.64 9.55
N GLU A 168 -5.85 25.81 10.81
CA GLU A 168 -5.69 27.05 11.55
C GLU A 168 -4.22 27.44 11.71
N GLN A 169 -3.37 26.50 12.10
CA GLN A 169 -1.93 26.74 12.21
C GLN A 169 -1.32 27.16 10.87
N TYR A 170 -1.70 26.46 9.77
CA TYR A 170 -1.25 26.78 8.43
C TYR A 170 -1.69 28.20 8.00
N LEU A 171 -2.98 28.52 8.16
CA LEU A 171 -3.55 29.81 7.75
C LEU A 171 -3.00 30.97 8.56
N ASN A 172 -2.81 30.79 9.87
CA ASN A 172 -2.16 31.79 10.72
C ASN A 172 -0.72 32.06 10.28
N LEU A 173 0.03 31.01 9.88
CA LEU A 173 1.38 31.15 9.37
C LEU A 173 1.41 31.92 8.03
N GLU A 174 0.46 31.61 7.12
CA GLU A 174 0.31 32.35 5.85
C GLU A 174 -0.14 33.81 6.09
N LYS A 175 -0.99 34.06 7.06
CA LYS A 175 -1.42 35.43 7.45
C LYS A 175 -0.26 36.27 8.00
N ILE A 176 0.63 35.64 8.80
CA ILE A 176 1.86 36.33 9.25
C ILE A 176 2.74 36.69 8.05
N ARG A 177 2.84 35.80 7.04
CA ARG A 177 3.62 36.04 5.83
C ARG A 177 3.02 37.14 4.94
N LEU A 178 1.70 37.21 4.87
CA LEU A 178 0.92 38.06 3.97
C LEU A 178 -0.20 38.77 4.75
N PRO A 179 0.13 39.70 5.63
CA PRO A 179 -0.78 40.22 6.67
C PRO A 179 -2.04 40.89 6.09
N ASP A 180 -1.92 41.54 4.94
CA ASP A 180 -3.02 42.34 4.37
C ASP A 180 -3.69 41.65 3.15
N LEU A 181 -3.30 40.41 2.83
CA LEU A 181 -3.75 39.78 1.62
C LEU A 181 -5.15 39.14 1.75
N PHE A 182 -5.43 38.53 2.90
CA PHE A 182 -6.70 37.85 3.12
C PHE A 182 -7.04 37.70 4.61
N GLU A 183 -8.32 37.54 4.87
CA GLU A 183 -8.86 37.04 6.14
C GLU A 183 -9.47 35.67 5.96
N PHE A 184 -9.48 34.88 7.03
CA PHE A 184 -10.11 33.57 7.01
C PHE A 184 -11.05 33.37 8.19
N VAL A 185 -12.05 32.52 7.98
CA VAL A 185 -12.96 32.04 9.01
C VAL A 185 -13.19 30.55 8.84
N ILE A 186 -13.20 29.81 9.96
CA ILE A 186 -13.53 28.38 10.01
C ILE A 186 -14.82 28.23 10.80
N LYS A 187 -15.84 27.62 10.20
CA LYS A 187 -17.16 27.40 10.78
C LYS A 187 -17.42 25.91 10.88
N VAL A 188 -17.82 25.43 12.04
CA VAL A 188 -18.18 24.04 12.28
C VAL A 188 -19.63 23.98 12.72
N ASP A 189 -20.41 23.13 12.08
CA ASP A 189 -21.80 22.89 12.46
C ASP A 189 -21.84 22.38 13.92
N PRO A 190 -22.66 22.97 14.80
CA PRO A 190 -22.81 22.53 16.19
C PRO A 190 -23.23 21.08 16.36
N GLU A 191 -23.93 20.50 15.37
CA GLU A 191 -24.33 19.09 15.36
C GLU A 191 -23.17 18.13 15.01
N LEU A 192 -22.02 18.66 14.60
CA LEU A 192 -20.87 17.89 14.15
C LEU A 192 -19.86 17.71 15.28
N ASP A 193 -19.76 16.50 15.81
CA ASP A 193 -18.72 16.18 16.81
C ASP A 193 -17.35 16.00 16.13
N ALA A 194 -16.60 17.11 16.02
CA ALA A 194 -15.31 17.13 15.34
C ALA A 194 -14.25 16.21 15.98
N ASN A 195 -14.40 15.82 17.24
CA ASN A 195 -13.47 14.94 17.94
C ASN A 195 -13.71 13.45 17.60
N HIS A 196 -14.91 13.12 17.16
CA HIS A 196 -15.28 11.73 16.84
C HIS A 196 -15.44 11.45 15.33
N VAL A 197 -15.41 12.49 14.51
CA VAL A 197 -15.43 12.34 13.05
C VAL A 197 -14.02 12.14 12.55
N GLU A 198 -13.77 11.01 11.91
CA GLU A 198 -12.48 10.69 11.31
C GLU A 198 -12.47 10.96 9.80
N ILE A 199 -11.40 11.57 9.32
CA ILE A 199 -11.16 11.87 7.90
C ILE A 199 -9.72 11.51 7.52
N PRO A 200 -9.41 11.30 6.23
CA PRO A 200 -8.02 11.16 5.78
C PRO A 200 -7.24 12.45 6.02
N PRO A 201 -5.99 12.37 6.47
CA PRO A 201 -5.16 13.55 6.68
C PRO A 201 -4.95 14.33 5.37
N PHE A 202 -4.88 15.66 5.51
CA PHE A 202 -4.60 16.60 4.42
C PHE A 202 -5.56 16.52 3.22
N ILE A 203 -6.83 16.17 3.46
CA ILE A 203 -7.79 16.10 2.36
C ILE A 203 -8.31 17.49 1.95
N ILE A 204 -8.33 18.41 2.89
CA ILE A 204 -8.81 19.80 2.73
C ILE A 204 -7.65 20.72 2.33
N GLN A 205 -6.47 20.47 2.87
CA GLN A 205 -5.28 21.31 2.70
C GLN A 205 -5.00 21.74 1.24
N PRO A 206 -5.09 20.85 0.19
CA PRO A 206 -4.83 21.30 -1.17
C PRO A 206 -5.77 22.39 -1.68
N MET A 207 -7.01 22.42 -1.19
CA MET A 207 -7.98 23.47 -1.56
C MET A 207 -7.63 24.79 -0.88
N VAL A 208 -7.29 24.73 0.41
CA VAL A 208 -6.83 25.89 1.20
C VAL A 208 -5.54 26.46 0.63
N GLU A 209 -4.56 25.63 0.29
CA GLU A 209 -3.32 26.05 -0.37
C GLU A 209 -3.57 26.73 -1.72
N ASN A 210 -4.49 26.21 -2.53
CA ASN A 210 -4.84 26.82 -3.80
C ASN A 210 -5.45 28.21 -3.60
N ALA A 211 -6.32 28.40 -2.61
CA ALA A 211 -6.91 29.67 -2.29
C ALA A 211 -5.83 30.69 -1.82
N THR A 212 -5.01 30.34 -0.85
CA THR A 212 -3.97 31.24 -0.32
C THR A 212 -2.90 31.63 -1.34
N LYS A 213 -2.57 30.74 -2.29
CA LYS A 213 -1.52 30.99 -3.29
C LYS A 213 -2.00 31.69 -4.53
N HIS A 214 -3.25 31.46 -4.93
CA HIS A 214 -3.71 31.85 -6.27
C HIS A 214 -4.95 32.71 -6.30
N ALA A 215 -5.83 32.64 -5.27
CA ALA A 215 -7.07 33.36 -5.35
C ALA A 215 -6.91 34.86 -5.16
N PHE A 216 -5.98 35.29 -4.31
CA PHE A 216 -5.87 36.67 -3.85
C PHE A 216 -4.80 37.49 -4.57
N SER A 217 -4.13 36.94 -5.54
CA SER A 217 -3.11 37.66 -6.31
C SER A 217 -3.75 38.65 -7.29
N GLY A 218 -3.45 39.94 -7.12
CA GLY A 218 -3.92 41.01 -8.02
C GLY A 218 -5.36 41.43 -7.84
N ILE A 219 -5.97 41.15 -6.68
CA ILE A 219 -7.27 41.73 -6.31
C ILE A 219 -7.08 43.09 -5.62
N ASP A 220 -8.01 44.00 -5.78
CA ASP A 220 -8.06 45.34 -5.24
C ASP A 220 -9.01 45.50 -4.04
N TYR A 221 -9.47 44.37 -3.50
CA TYR A 221 -10.37 44.26 -2.36
C TYR A 221 -9.87 43.22 -1.36
N PRO A 222 -10.32 43.25 -0.09
CA PRO A 222 -9.87 42.27 0.92
C PRO A 222 -10.22 40.84 0.53
N GLY A 223 -9.19 39.98 0.49
CA GLY A 223 -9.37 38.54 0.27
C GLY A 223 -10.13 37.90 1.44
N LYS A 224 -11.06 37.00 1.15
CA LYS A 224 -11.80 36.24 2.17
C LYS A 224 -11.75 34.76 1.84
N LEU A 225 -11.36 33.94 2.82
CA LEU A 225 -11.38 32.49 2.76
C LEU A 225 -12.32 31.97 3.85
N GLU A 226 -13.35 31.27 3.45
CA GLU A 226 -14.27 30.62 4.37
C GLU A 226 -14.14 29.10 4.24
N ILE A 227 -13.96 28.41 5.37
CA ILE A 227 -13.97 26.96 5.45
C ILE A 227 -15.13 26.57 6.35
N SER A 228 -16.09 25.84 5.85
CA SER A 228 -17.24 25.41 6.64
C SER A 228 -17.48 23.91 6.56
N PHE A 229 -17.87 23.37 7.70
CA PHE A 229 -18.10 21.94 7.91
C PHE A 229 -19.56 21.74 8.31
N HIS A 230 -20.28 20.99 7.51
CA HIS A 230 -21.70 20.74 7.69
C HIS A 230 -21.98 19.25 7.80
N LYS A 231 -22.91 18.91 8.69
CA LYS A 231 -23.50 17.57 8.75
C LYS A 231 -24.76 17.53 7.91
N VAL A 232 -24.74 16.79 6.81
CA VAL A 232 -25.92 16.61 5.96
C VAL A 232 -26.28 15.13 5.99
N PHE A 233 -27.33 14.77 6.73
CA PHE A 233 -27.71 13.37 6.99
C PHE A 233 -26.55 12.56 7.59
N GLN A 234 -25.97 11.67 6.84
CA GLN A 234 -24.81 10.82 7.24
C GLN A 234 -23.56 11.14 6.45
N GLU A 235 -23.43 12.37 6.01
CA GLU A 235 -22.28 12.86 5.25
C GLU A 235 -21.72 14.12 5.90
N LEU A 236 -20.40 14.21 5.90
CA LEU A 236 -19.65 15.42 6.17
C LEU A 236 -19.51 16.17 4.84
N VAL A 237 -20.07 17.37 4.77
CA VAL A 237 -19.92 18.27 3.63
C VAL A 237 -19.00 19.42 4.05
N ILE A 238 -17.90 19.57 3.33
CA ILE A 238 -16.87 20.57 3.60
C ILE A 238 -16.88 21.55 2.44
N HIS A 239 -17.05 22.84 2.75
CA HIS A 239 -16.91 23.90 1.76
C HIS A 239 -15.61 24.66 2.04
N VAL A 240 -14.85 24.91 0.99
CA VAL A 240 -13.71 25.83 1.00
C VAL A 240 -14.00 26.88 -0.06
N GLU A 241 -14.31 28.10 0.38
CA GLU A 241 -14.72 29.20 -0.48
C GLU A 241 -13.76 30.37 -0.40
N ASP A 242 -13.40 30.91 -1.54
CA ASP A 242 -12.69 32.19 -1.65
C ASP A 242 -13.52 33.22 -2.43
N ASN A 243 -13.17 34.49 -2.27
CA ASN A 243 -13.71 35.59 -3.05
C ASN A 243 -12.71 36.12 -4.10
N GLY A 244 -11.75 35.28 -4.50
CA GLY A 244 -10.63 35.68 -5.35
C GLY A 244 -10.97 35.81 -6.84
N ILE A 245 -9.93 35.69 -7.69
CA ILE A 245 -10.03 35.90 -9.14
C ILE A 245 -10.81 34.82 -9.91
N GLY A 246 -11.15 33.67 -9.28
CA GLY A 246 -11.81 32.53 -9.94
C GLY A 246 -10.88 31.62 -10.74
N LEU A 247 -11.46 30.69 -11.51
CA LEU A 247 -10.69 29.59 -12.18
C LEU A 247 -10.03 29.99 -13.51
N ASN A 248 -10.57 30.99 -14.22
CA ASN A 248 -10.30 31.17 -15.65
C ASN A 248 -9.32 32.29 -16.02
N VAL A 249 -8.65 32.92 -15.05
CA VAL A 249 -7.90 34.17 -15.31
C VAL A 249 -6.46 33.94 -15.80
N ASN A 250 -5.89 32.73 -15.68
CA ASN A 250 -4.50 32.53 -16.10
C ASN A 250 -4.20 31.11 -16.65
N PRO A 251 -3.88 30.95 -17.96
CA PRO A 251 -3.61 29.62 -18.57
C PRO A 251 -2.37 28.92 -18.04
N THR A 252 -1.36 29.66 -17.58
CA THR A 252 -0.11 29.12 -17.02
C THR A 252 -0.30 28.47 -15.65
N LEU A 253 -1.36 28.81 -14.92
CA LEU A 253 -1.70 28.23 -13.62
C LEU A 253 -2.42 26.86 -13.73
N LYS A 254 -2.85 26.45 -14.93
CA LYS A 254 -3.56 25.18 -15.14
C LYS A 254 -2.73 23.94 -14.74
N GLN A 255 -1.42 23.96 -14.93
CA GLN A 255 -0.56 22.80 -14.69
C GLN A 255 -0.30 22.54 -13.18
N HIS A 256 -0.21 23.59 -12.35
CA HIS A 256 -0.02 23.45 -10.89
C HIS A 256 -1.33 23.19 -10.14
N LYS A 257 -2.44 23.80 -10.59
CA LYS A 257 -3.80 23.54 -10.03
C LYS A 257 -4.22 22.06 -10.16
N SER A 258 -3.72 21.35 -11.17
CA SER A 258 -4.11 19.97 -11.43
C SER A 258 -3.54 18.95 -10.42
N LYS A 259 -2.34 19.16 -9.85
CA LYS A 259 -1.68 18.18 -8.97
C LYS A 259 -2.37 18.01 -7.62
N GLY A 260 -2.68 19.10 -6.90
CA GLY A 260 -3.36 19.04 -5.60
C GLY A 260 -4.76 18.44 -5.70
N ILE A 261 -5.54 18.89 -6.69
CA ILE A 261 -6.86 18.37 -6.99
C ILE A 261 -6.81 16.88 -7.35
N ALA A 262 -5.84 16.46 -8.19
CA ALA A 262 -5.66 15.07 -8.56
C ALA A 262 -5.30 14.18 -7.35
N ILE A 263 -4.47 14.67 -6.44
CA ILE A 263 -4.12 13.97 -5.19
C ILE A 263 -5.37 13.79 -4.31
N THR A 264 -6.15 14.86 -4.11
CA THR A 264 -7.40 14.78 -3.33
C THR A 264 -8.39 13.80 -3.96
N LYS A 265 -8.60 13.85 -5.28
CA LYS A 265 -9.45 12.90 -6.01
C LYS A 265 -8.97 11.46 -5.85
N LYS A 266 -7.66 11.21 -5.96
CA LYS A 266 -7.07 9.87 -5.76
C LYS A 266 -7.28 9.37 -4.33
N ARG A 267 -7.12 10.23 -3.31
CA ARG A 267 -7.40 9.89 -1.90
C ARG A 267 -8.87 9.55 -1.70
N LEU A 268 -9.79 10.36 -2.22
CA LEU A 268 -11.23 10.09 -2.16
C LEU A 268 -11.59 8.76 -2.86
N HIS A 269 -10.94 8.42 -3.97
CA HIS A 269 -11.15 7.15 -4.67
C HIS A 269 -10.68 5.94 -3.85
N ILE A 270 -9.55 6.05 -3.14
CA ILE A 270 -9.06 5.00 -2.24
C ILE A 270 -10.04 4.77 -1.09
N ILE A 271 -10.59 5.85 -0.54
CA ILE A 271 -11.67 5.82 0.45
C ILE A 271 -12.86 5.04 -0.11
N GLN A 272 -13.26 5.35 -1.32
CA GLN A 272 -14.41 4.75 -1.98
C GLN A 272 -14.23 3.24 -2.22
N ALA A 273 -13.02 2.81 -2.64
CA ALA A 273 -12.69 1.40 -2.89
C ALA A 273 -12.70 0.54 -1.60
N SER A 274 -12.43 1.12 -0.44
CA SER A 274 -12.45 0.43 0.85
C SER A 274 -13.84 0.42 1.51
N ASN A 275 -14.82 1.14 0.96
CA ASN A 275 -16.15 1.28 1.57
C ASN A 275 -17.15 0.31 0.94
N LYS A 276 -17.63 -0.66 1.73
CA LYS A 276 -18.72 -1.58 1.38
C LYS A 276 -20.11 -0.90 1.28
N LEU A 277 -20.22 0.34 1.74
CA LEU A 277 -21.42 1.17 1.65
C LEU A 277 -21.38 1.91 0.30
N ASN A 278 -22.41 1.79 -0.51
CA ASN A 278 -22.56 2.32 -1.87
C ASN A 278 -22.60 3.89 -1.95
N ARG A 279 -21.96 4.59 -0.98
CA ARG A 279 -21.93 6.06 -0.88
C ARG A 279 -20.59 6.58 -1.39
N LYS A 280 -20.64 7.57 -2.28
CA LYS A 280 -19.48 8.11 -2.98
C LYS A 280 -18.91 9.32 -2.24
N ALA A 281 -17.60 9.27 -1.91
CA ALA A 281 -16.88 10.48 -1.56
C ALA A 281 -16.62 11.29 -2.83
N THR A 282 -16.93 12.59 -2.83
CA THR A 282 -16.85 13.45 -4.01
C THR A 282 -16.08 14.73 -3.78
N LEU A 283 -15.48 15.26 -4.83
CA LEU A 283 -14.90 16.61 -4.87
C LEU A 283 -15.46 17.34 -6.07
N GLN A 284 -16.13 18.45 -5.83
CA GLN A 284 -16.62 19.39 -6.83
C GLN A 284 -15.88 20.71 -6.68
N ILE A 285 -15.56 21.36 -7.79
CA ILE A 285 -14.93 22.69 -7.79
C ILE A 285 -15.74 23.57 -8.74
N ILE A 286 -16.27 24.65 -8.21
CA ILE A 286 -17.20 25.54 -8.86
C ILE A 286 -16.59 26.92 -8.93
N ASP A 287 -16.55 27.53 -10.10
CA ASP A 287 -16.28 28.95 -10.26
C ASP A 287 -17.56 29.71 -9.91
N LYS A 288 -17.53 30.51 -8.85
CA LYS A 288 -18.73 31.24 -8.36
C LYS A 288 -19.30 32.21 -9.38
N LYS A 289 -18.47 32.69 -10.30
CA LYS A 289 -18.89 33.53 -11.42
C LYS A 289 -19.78 32.76 -12.39
N SER A 290 -19.58 31.45 -12.56
CA SER A 290 -20.37 30.63 -13.47
C SER A 290 -21.78 30.33 -12.98
N ILE A 291 -22.05 30.54 -11.69
CA ILE A 291 -23.35 30.32 -11.03
C ILE A 291 -23.96 31.62 -10.51
N GLU A 292 -23.42 32.79 -10.92
CA GLU A 292 -23.88 34.12 -10.54
C GLU A 292 -23.83 34.42 -9.02
N GLU A 293 -23.07 33.64 -8.24
CA GLU A 293 -22.89 33.82 -6.78
C GLU A 293 -21.71 34.74 -6.42
N GLY A 294 -21.23 35.55 -7.35
CA GLY A 294 -20.15 36.49 -7.12
C GLY A 294 -18.79 36.03 -7.67
N ARG A 295 -17.69 36.40 -7.00
CA ARG A 295 -16.33 36.10 -7.46
C ARG A 295 -15.70 34.98 -6.62
N GLY A 296 -14.71 34.30 -7.18
CA GLY A 296 -13.91 33.29 -6.48
C GLY A 296 -14.30 31.86 -6.80
N VAL A 297 -13.82 30.95 -6.00
CA VAL A 297 -13.99 29.48 -6.18
C VAL A 297 -14.65 28.89 -4.92
N ARG A 298 -15.53 27.93 -5.14
CA ARG A 298 -16.07 27.06 -4.10
C ARG A 298 -15.62 25.62 -4.38
N ALA A 299 -14.87 25.01 -3.47
CA ALA A 299 -14.58 23.57 -3.47
C ALA A 299 -15.51 22.89 -2.46
N ILE A 300 -16.19 21.83 -2.87
CA ILE A 300 -17.09 21.04 -2.04
C ILE A 300 -16.55 19.62 -1.96
N ILE A 301 -16.24 19.16 -0.75
CA ILE A 301 -15.80 17.79 -0.45
C ILE A 301 -16.92 17.13 0.35
N THR A 302 -17.41 15.98 -0.13
CA THR A 302 -18.41 15.18 0.57
C THR A 302 -17.82 13.84 0.98
N ILE A 303 -17.91 13.49 2.27
CA ILE A 303 -17.37 12.26 2.85
C ILE A 303 -18.43 11.60 3.74
N PRO A 304 -18.70 10.28 3.64
CA PRO A 304 -19.59 9.58 4.56
C PRO A 304 -19.04 9.58 5.99
N LEU A 305 -19.86 9.96 7.00
CA LEU A 305 -19.46 10.06 8.41
C LEU A 305 -19.06 8.73 9.07
N ASN A 306 -19.52 7.60 8.57
CA ASN A 306 -19.23 6.27 9.16
C ASN A 306 -18.10 5.52 8.45
N PHE A 307 -17.26 6.23 7.75
CA PHE A 307 -16.23 5.64 6.91
C PHE A 307 -15.17 4.86 7.70
N PHE A 308 -14.68 5.39 8.82
CA PHE A 308 -13.62 4.82 9.65
C PHE A 308 -14.12 4.09 10.91
N LYS A 309 -15.44 4.05 11.19
CA LYS A 309 -15.94 3.27 12.33
C LYS A 309 -15.66 1.79 12.12
N LYS A 310 -14.70 1.25 12.88
CA LYS A 310 -14.56 -0.19 13.06
C LYS A 310 -15.87 -0.74 13.61
N LYS A 311 -16.38 -1.82 12.99
CA LYS A 311 -17.40 -2.67 13.62
C LYS A 311 -16.84 -3.30 14.88
#